data_12370b34579f0ae743403bdf43a1a11a
#
_entry.id   12370b34579f0ae743403bdf43a1a11a
#
_cell.length_a   1.000
_cell.length_b   1.000
_cell.length_c   1.000
_cell.angle_alpha   90.00
_cell.angle_beta   90.00
_cell.angle_gamma   90.00
#
_symmetry.space_group_name_H-M   'P 1'
#
loop_
_entity.id
_entity.type
_entity.pdbx_description
1 polymer ?
#
loop_
_entity_poly.entity_id
_entity_poly.type
_entity_poly.pdbx_seq_one_letter_code
_entity_poly.pdbx_strand_id
1 'polypeptide(L)'
;PPNGLQFPPAGMDHLSHVLRPQVDGGILESSGTVEVVSSLERDGRPVSKDLRWGVYVVLEAANEYAAKCFTQYGMNTDDTGRYSSMYKPFHLIGMELNTSIFSAAILKKATGCTKEFSGDVIATAKQNLKKGQLLDGEGGFTVWGKLYQADFAKKINGLPIGLANNVKLKRNVEKDAPVCWSDVEIDINCPAVKIREKIKLS
;
A
#
# COMPACT_ATOMS: atom_id res chain seq x y z
N PRO A 1 7.42 3.69 5.43
CA PRO A 1 7.45 4.74 6.43
C PRO A 1 6.06 4.97 6.98
N PRO A 2 5.91 5.19 8.28
CA PRO A 2 4.61 5.24 8.93
C PRO A 2 3.73 6.42 8.50
N ASN A 3 4.19 7.32 7.67
CA ASN A 3 3.48 8.56 7.34
C ASN A 3 3.19 8.75 5.86
N GLY A 4 3.29 7.70 5.06
CA GLY A 4 3.25 7.87 3.62
C GLY A 4 4.48 8.65 3.13
N LEU A 5 4.95 8.32 1.98
CA LEU A 5 6.02 9.07 1.36
C LEU A 5 5.48 10.37 0.81
N GLN A 6 5.82 11.45 1.50
CA GLN A 6 5.78 12.76 0.91
C GLN A 6 7.18 13.07 0.40
N PHE A 7 7.44 12.82 -0.84
CA PHE A 7 8.55 13.45 -1.52
C PHE A 7 8.02 14.16 -2.73
N PRO A 8 8.62 15.28 -3.08
CA PRO A 8 8.35 15.88 -4.38
C PRO A 8 8.82 14.85 -5.40
N PRO A 9 7.92 14.21 -6.14
CA PRO A 9 8.37 13.30 -7.16
C PRO A 9 9.02 14.15 -8.24
N ALA A 10 10.27 13.96 -8.40
CA ALA A 10 11.04 14.59 -9.44
C ALA A 10 10.78 13.92 -10.82
N GLY A 11 9.61 13.34 -11.01
CA GLY A 11 9.26 12.59 -12.20
C GLY A 11 9.75 11.15 -12.20
N MET A 12 9.46 10.43 -13.27
CA MET A 12 9.77 9.00 -13.41
C MET A 12 11.26 8.67 -13.29
N ASP A 13 12.12 9.58 -13.72
CA ASP A 13 13.56 9.37 -13.74
C ASP A 13 14.17 9.20 -12.36
N HIS A 14 13.46 9.63 -11.33
CA HIS A 14 13.92 9.57 -9.94
C HIS A 14 13.28 8.46 -9.11
N LEU A 15 12.24 7.79 -9.59
CA LEU A 15 11.55 6.75 -8.81
C LEU A 15 12.47 5.60 -8.43
N SER A 16 13.27 5.10 -9.37
CA SER A 16 14.22 4.02 -9.12
C SER A 16 15.35 4.41 -8.17
N HIS A 17 15.71 5.70 -8.10
CA HIS A 17 16.70 6.20 -7.15
C HIS A 17 16.14 6.34 -5.73
N VAL A 18 14.88 6.72 -5.61
CA VAL A 18 14.25 7.04 -4.33
C VAL A 18 13.56 5.83 -3.71
N LEU A 19 12.80 5.08 -4.50
CA LEU A 19 12.01 3.93 -4.04
C LEU A 19 12.81 2.62 -4.09
N ARG A 20 13.95 2.60 -3.45
CA ARG A 20 14.79 1.42 -3.22
C ARG A 20 15.08 1.30 -1.72
N PRO A 21 15.55 0.13 -1.25
CA PRO A 21 15.88 -0.05 0.16
C PRO A 21 16.95 0.94 0.67
N GLN A 22 16.88 1.29 1.94
CA GLN A 22 17.84 2.20 2.59
C GLN A 22 19.27 1.69 2.50
N VAL A 23 19.47 0.38 2.52
CA VAL A 23 20.79 -0.25 2.36
C VAL A 23 21.43 0.04 0.99
N ASP A 24 20.62 0.38 -0.01
CA ASP A 24 21.04 0.76 -1.35
C ASP A 24 20.88 2.28 -1.60
N GLY A 25 20.75 3.06 -0.53
CA GLY A 25 20.67 4.52 -0.58
C GLY A 25 19.29 5.10 -0.90
N GLY A 26 18.23 4.30 -0.84
CA GLY A 26 16.85 4.75 -1.00
C GLY A 26 16.17 5.07 0.32
N ILE A 27 14.86 5.02 0.33
CA ILE A 27 14.00 5.40 1.47
C ILE A 27 13.14 4.26 2.01
N LEU A 28 13.05 3.14 1.32
CA LEU A 28 12.29 1.98 1.77
C LEU A 28 13.04 1.21 2.85
N GLU A 29 12.33 0.79 3.89
CA GLU A 29 12.94 -0.07 4.91
C GLU A 29 13.26 -1.47 4.37
N SER A 30 12.46 -1.95 3.41
CA SER A 30 12.65 -3.24 2.76
C SER A 30 12.01 -3.28 1.37
N SER A 31 12.43 -4.26 0.56
CA SER A 31 11.74 -4.59 -0.70
C SER A 31 10.36 -5.22 -0.43
N GLY A 32 9.50 -5.23 -1.45
CA GLY A 32 8.18 -5.86 -1.39
C GLY A 32 7.13 -5.02 -0.64
N THR A 33 7.34 -3.72 -0.48
CA THR A 33 6.39 -2.80 0.15
C THR A 33 5.52 -2.08 -0.87
N VAL A 34 4.38 -1.59 -0.41
CA VAL A 34 3.49 -0.68 -1.16
C VAL A 34 3.58 0.70 -0.53
N GLU A 35 3.79 1.70 -1.37
CA GLU A 35 3.90 3.09 -0.94
C GLU A 35 2.87 3.97 -1.64
N VAL A 36 2.41 4.99 -0.94
CA VAL A 36 1.49 6.00 -1.48
C VAL A 36 2.22 7.34 -1.53
N VAL A 37 2.30 7.93 -2.72
CA VAL A 37 2.88 9.26 -2.91
C VAL A 37 1.80 10.30 -2.74
N SER A 38 2.04 11.29 -1.88
CA SER A 38 1.12 12.41 -1.69
C SER A 38 1.22 13.41 -2.83
N SER A 39 0.09 13.98 -3.24
CA SER A 39 0.02 15.12 -4.16
C SER A 39 0.22 16.48 -3.47
N LEU A 40 0.39 16.47 -2.16
CA LEU A 40 0.59 17.66 -1.36
C LEU A 40 1.91 17.59 -0.60
N GLU A 41 2.60 18.70 -0.55
CA GLU A 41 3.71 18.94 0.37
C GLU A 41 3.21 18.89 1.83
N ARG A 42 4.13 18.79 2.79
CA ARG A 42 3.77 18.77 4.22
C ARG A 42 3.08 20.04 4.70
N ASP A 43 3.33 21.16 4.04
CA ASP A 43 2.70 22.45 4.32
C ASP A 43 1.38 22.67 3.56
N GLY A 44 0.90 21.66 2.83
CA GLY A 44 -0.36 21.69 2.10
C GLY A 44 -0.29 22.26 0.69
N ARG A 45 0.89 22.70 0.22
CA ARG A 45 1.04 23.17 -1.17
C ARG A 45 0.96 21.99 -2.15
N PRO A 46 0.41 22.18 -3.35
CA PRO A 46 0.47 21.17 -4.39
C PRO A 46 1.92 20.88 -4.80
N VAL A 47 2.26 19.61 -4.92
CA VAL A 47 3.53 19.17 -5.50
C VAL A 47 3.50 19.42 -7.00
N SER A 48 4.51 20.09 -7.54
CA SER A 48 4.65 20.31 -8.99
C SER A 48 5.41 19.14 -9.63
N LYS A 49 5.02 18.78 -10.87
CA LYS A 49 5.63 17.68 -11.65
C LYS A 49 5.58 16.33 -10.94
N ASP A 50 4.51 16.08 -10.26
CA ASP A 50 4.31 14.84 -9.50
C ASP A 50 3.66 13.73 -10.34
N LEU A 51 3.66 12.51 -9.77
CA LEU A 51 3.03 11.32 -10.32
C LEU A 51 1.63 11.09 -9.72
N ARG A 52 0.88 12.17 -9.49
CA ARG A 52 -0.43 12.14 -8.80
C ARG A 52 -1.43 11.16 -9.40
N TRP A 53 -1.44 11.10 -10.70
CA TRP A 53 -2.43 10.37 -11.46
C TRP A 53 -1.82 9.12 -12.04
N GLY A 54 -2.01 8.02 -11.40
CA GLY A 54 -1.57 6.76 -11.95
C GLY A 54 -0.96 5.79 -10.95
N VAL A 55 -0.27 4.82 -11.50
CA VAL A 55 0.38 3.74 -10.75
C VAL A 55 1.83 3.67 -11.22
N TYR A 56 2.73 3.47 -10.30
CA TYR A 56 4.13 3.18 -10.60
C TYR A 56 4.58 1.89 -9.91
N VAL A 57 5.59 1.26 -10.46
CA VAL A 57 6.27 0.13 -9.86
C VAL A 57 7.78 0.34 -9.96
N VAL A 58 8.48 -0.01 -8.90
CA VAL A 58 9.95 -0.09 -8.90
C VAL A 58 10.33 -1.54 -8.77
N LEU A 59 11.16 -2.01 -9.68
CA LEU A 59 11.61 -3.39 -9.82
C LEU A 59 13.09 -3.48 -9.47
N GLU A 60 13.44 -4.47 -8.68
CA GLU A 60 14.82 -4.86 -8.45
C GLU A 60 15.22 -5.98 -9.40
N ALA A 61 16.36 -5.84 -10.05
CA ALA A 61 16.91 -6.89 -10.91
C ALA A 61 17.32 -8.10 -10.06
N ALA A 62 16.84 -9.28 -10.43
CA ALA A 62 17.14 -10.52 -9.71
C ALA A 62 18.61 -10.94 -9.81
N ASN A 63 19.33 -10.47 -10.83
CA ASN A 63 20.73 -10.75 -11.08
C ASN A 63 21.31 -9.73 -12.07
N GLU A 64 22.62 -9.79 -12.30
CA GLU A 64 23.32 -8.86 -13.22
C GLU A 64 22.81 -8.94 -14.66
N TYR A 65 22.38 -10.10 -15.13
CA TYR A 65 21.82 -10.22 -16.48
C TYR A 65 20.51 -9.43 -16.59
N ALA A 66 19.64 -9.53 -15.62
CA ALA A 66 18.39 -8.76 -15.58
C ALA A 66 18.66 -7.25 -15.51
N ALA A 67 19.66 -6.82 -14.73
CA ALA A 67 20.07 -5.41 -14.67
C ALA A 67 20.55 -4.90 -16.05
N LYS A 68 21.36 -5.67 -16.75
CA LYS A 68 21.77 -5.35 -18.12
C LYS A 68 20.59 -5.27 -19.09
N CYS A 69 19.59 -6.15 -18.91
CA CYS A 69 18.37 -6.11 -19.72
C CYS A 69 17.59 -4.80 -19.49
N PHE A 70 17.49 -4.31 -18.28
CA PHE A 70 16.82 -3.03 -18.02
C PHE A 70 17.41 -1.91 -18.87
N THR A 71 18.73 -1.77 -18.87
CA THR A 71 19.43 -0.78 -19.66
C THR A 71 19.28 -1.04 -21.17
N GLN A 72 19.42 -2.29 -21.59
CA GLN A 72 19.32 -2.68 -23.01
C GLN A 72 17.95 -2.37 -23.61
N TYR A 73 16.87 -2.52 -22.83
CA TYR A 73 15.52 -2.21 -23.25
C TYR A 73 15.11 -0.76 -23.01
N GLY A 74 16.05 0.10 -22.59
CA GLY A 74 15.81 1.53 -22.41
C GLY A 74 14.87 1.85 -21.23
N MET A 75 14.85 1.02 -20.22
CA MET A 75 14.09 1.29 -19.00
C MET A 75 14.80 2.37 -18.15
N ASN A 76 14.02 3.15 -17.43
CA ASN A 76 14.57 4.11 -16.47
C ASN A 76 15.18 3.36 -15.29
N THR A 77 16.48 3.50 -15.10
CA THR A 77 17.21 2.83 -14.03
C THR A 77 17.87 3.83 -13.09
N ASP A 78 18.22 3.37 -11.91
CA ASP A 78 19.17 4.06 -11.05
C ASP A 78 20.61 3.97 -11.60
N ASP A 79 21.54 4.66 -10.95
CA ASP A 79 22.95 4.70 -11.40
C ASP A 79 23.62 3.32 -11.43
N THR A 80 23.13 2.39 -10.64
CA THR A 80 23.67 1.02 -10.61
C THR A 80 23.08 0.12 -11.68
N GLY A 81 21.97 0.52 -12.32
CA GLY A 81 21.19 -0.31 -13.22
C GLY A 81 20.41 -1.44 -12.54
N ARG A 82 20.51 -1.57 -11.21
CA ARG A 82 19.88 -2.64 -10.44
C ARG A 82 18.40 -2.40 -10.23
N TYR A 83 18.00 -1.14 -10.09
CA TYR A 83 16.60 -0.75 -9.89
C TYR A 83 16.08 -0.06 -11.13
N SER A 84 14.86 -0.39 -11.51
CA SER A 84 14.16 0.22 -12.64
C SER A 84 12.75 0.61 -12.24
N SER A 85 12.20 1.64 -12.87
CA SER A 85 10.84 2.10 -12.63
C SER A 85 9.99 2.09 -13.89
N MET A 86 8.71 1.76 -13.70
CA MET A 86 7.68 1.88 -14.71
C MET A 86 6.52 2.71 -14.16
N TYR A 87 5.94 3.54 -15.00
CA TYR A 87 4.84 4.42 -14.63
C TYR A 87 3.72 4.36 -15.65
N LYS A 88 2.51 4.33 -15.16
CA LYS A 88 1.28 4.42 -15.95
C LYS A 88 0.46 5.60 -15.45
N PRO A 89 0.23 6.66 -16.26
CA PRO A 89 -0.37 7.91 -15.82
C PRO A 89 -1.89 7.82 -15.56
N PHE A 90 -2.46 6.64 -15.60
CA PHE A 90 -3.87 6.39 -15.31
C PHE A 90 -4.06 5.01 -14.71
N HIS A 91 -5.17 4.85 -14.02
CA HIS A 91 -5.60 3.58 -13.44
C HIS A 91 -7.08 3.35 -13.79
N LEU A 92 -7.31 2.53 -14.81
CA LEU A 92 -8.63 2.22 -15.32
C LEU A 92 -9.05 0.82 -14.84
N ILE A 93 -9.54 0.74 -13.62
CA ILE A 93 -9.80 -0.51 -12.89
C ILE A 93 -10.59 -1.51 -13.72
N GLY A 94 -11.69 -1.09 -14.34
CA GLY A 94 -12.54 -1.97 -15.15
C GLY A 94 -11.85 -2.56 -16.38
N MET A 95 -10.92 -1.82 -16.98
CA MET A 95 -10.16 -2.32 -18.15
C MET A 95 -8.97 -3.18 -17.74
N GLU A 96 -8.30 -2.83 -16.66
CA GLU A 96 -7.09 -3.52 -16.20
C GLU A 96 -7.42 -4.86 -15.56
N LEU A 97 -8.52 -4.94 -14.81
CA LEU A 97 -9.00 -6.16 -14.18
C LEU A 97 -9.36 -7.25 -15.21
N ASN A 98 -9.74 -6.86 -16.43
CA ASN A 98 -10.07 -7.81 -17.49
C ASN A 98 -8.95 -8.80 -17.80
N THR A 99 -7.69 -8.40 -17.66
CA THR A 99 -6.53 -9.30 -17.83
C THR A 99 -6.62 -10.49 -16.88
N SER A 100 -6.91 -10.25 -15.61
CA SER A 100 -7.05 -11.33 -14.62
C SER A 100 -8.34 -12.13 -14.82
N ILE A 101 -9.44 -11.45 -15.15
CA ILE A 101 -10.73 -12.12 -15.40
C ILE A 101 -10.61 -13.08 -16.60
N PHE A 102 -10.09 -12.62 -17.74
CA PHE A 102 -9.95 -13.46 -18.93
C PHE A 102 -8.91 -14.56 -18.75
N SER A 103 -7.82 -14.28 -18.05
CA SER A 103 -6.83 -15.32 -17.71
C SER A 103 -7.48 -16.45 -16.90
N ALA A 104 -8.24 -16.11 -15.87
CA ALA A 104 -8.94 -17.09 -15.05
C ALA A 104 -10.08 -17.78 -15.82
N ALA A 105 -10.93 -17.02 -16.53
CA ALA A 105 -12.14 -17.55 -17.17
C ALA A 105 -11.84 -18.38 -18.41
N ILE A 106 -10.90 -17.92 -19.25
CA ILE A 106 -10.61 -18.52 -20.57
C ILE A 106 -9.40 -19.45 -20.46
N LEU A 107 -8.28 -18.95 -19.97
CA LEU A 107 -7.02 -19.69 -19.94
C LEU A 107 -6.92 -20.63 -18.74
N LYS A 108 -7.80 -20.52 -17.74
CA LYS A 108 -7.77 -21.27 -16.47
C LYS A 108 -6.45 -21.13 -15.73
N LYS A 109 -5.84 -19.95 -15.82
CA LYS A 109 -4.54 -19.62 -15.21
C LYS A 109 -4.66 -18.37 -14.35
N ALA A 110 -3.99 -18.37 -13.19
CA ALA A 110 -3.81 -17.16 -12.41
C ALA A 110 -2.81 -16.22 -13.10
N THR A 111 -3.01 -14.91 -12.97
CA THR A 111 -2.04 -13.90 -13.45
C THR A 111 -0.86 -13.74 -12.50
N GLY A 112 -0.97 -14.26 -11.28
CA GLY A 112 0.06 -14.25 -10.25
C GLY A 112 -0.51 -14.74 -8.92
N CYS A 113 0.34 -14.82 -7.91
CA CYS A 113 -0.05 -15.10 -6.55
C CYS A 113 0.80 -14.30 -5.57
N THR A 114 0.20 -13.92 -4.44
CA THR A 114 0.91 -13.30 -3.32
C THR A 114 1.84 -14.33 -2.66
N LYS A 115 3.09 -13.96 -2.44
CA LYS A 115 4.08 -14.82 -1.79
C LYS A 115 4.35 -14.38 -0.36
N GLU A 116 4.26 -13.09 -0.09
CA GLU A 116 4.62 -12.46 1.17
C GLU A 116 3.54 -11.49 1.62
N PHE A 117 3.48 -11.23 2.92
CA PHE A 117 2.62 -10.23 3.52
C PHE A 117 3.49 -9.15 4.17
N SER A 118 3.91 -8.18 3.36
CA SER A 118 4.88 -7.15 3.75
C SER A 118 4.24 -5.85 4.23
N GLY A 119 3.03 -5.54 3.78
CA GLY A 119 2.31 -4.32 4.13
C GLY A 119 0.88 -4.58 4.55
N ASP A 120 0.34 -3.74 5.42
CA ASP A 120 -1.03 -3.81 5.91
C ASP A 120 -1.64 -2.42 6.01
N VAL A 121 -2.91 -2.28 5.63
CA VAL A 121 -3.62 -1.00 5.66
C VAL A 121 -4.57 -0.99 6.84
N ILE A 122 -4.22 -0.22 7.87
CA ILE A 122 -4.95 -0.18 9.14
C ILE A 122 -5.89 1.02 9.18
N ALA A 123 -7.10 0.78 9.69
CA ALA A 123 -8.08 1.83 9.95
C ALA A 123 -7.52 2.84 10.96
N THR A 124 -7.50 4.11 10.58
CA THR A 124 -7.01 5.21 11.41
C THR A 124 -8.11 6.24 11.54
N ALA A 125 -8.35 6.74 12.74
CA ALA A 125 -9.45 7.66 13.03
C ALA A 125 -9.24 9.02 12.35
N LYS A 126 -10.22 9.50 11.59
CA LYS A 126 -10.22 10.86 10.97
C LYS A 126 -10.50 11.96 11.97
N GLN A 127 -11.17 11.63 13.06
CA GLN A 127 -11.62 12.53 14.13
C GLN A 127 -11.68 11.78 15.45
N ASN A 128 -11.95 12.49 16.54
CA ASN A 128 -12.21 11.83 17.82
C ASN A 128 -13.51 11.02 17.73
N LEU A 129 -13.38 9.71 17.87
CA LEU A 129 -14.48 8.77 17.79
C LEU A 129 -14.90 8.34 19.20
N LYS A 130 -16.22 8.19 19.40
CA LYS A 130 -16.79 7.83 20.69
C LYS A 130 -17.14 6.35 20.78
N LYS A 131 -17.08 5.80 21.98
CA LYS A 131 -17.64 4.49 22.29
C LYS A 131 -19.09 4.38 21.78
N GLY A 132 -19.40 3.27 21.15
CA GLY A 132 -20.72 3.02 20.58
C GLY A 132 -20.91 3.56 19.16
N GLN A 133 -20.02 4.37 18.64
CA GLN A 133 -20.08 4.86 17.27
C GLN A 133 -19.80 3.73 16.29
N LEU A 134 -20.52 3.72 15.17
CA LEU A 134 -20.26 2.82 14.04
C LEU A 134 -19.17 3.40 13.15
N LEU A 135 -18.27 2.55 12.72
CA LEU A 135 -17.29 2.86 11.68
C LEU A 135 -17.94 2.67 10.31
N ASP A 136 -17.64 3.56 9.37
CA ASP A 136 -18.22 3.59 8.03
C ASP A 136 -17.26 3.09 6.94
N GLY A 137 -16.10 2.59 7.33
CA GLY A 137 -15.15 1.94 6.44
C GLY A 137 -14.38 2.88 5.52
N GLU A 138 -13.84 2.30 4.46
CA GLU A 138 -13.09 3.02 3.45
C GLU A 138 -13.99 4.01 2.70
N GLY A 139 -13.46 5.22 2.46
CA GLY A 139 -14.20 6.31 1.81
C GLY A 139 -15.19 7.05 2.72
N GLY A 140 -15.43 6.56 3.94
CA GLY A 140 -16.32 7.18 4.91
C GLY A 140 -15.72 8.38 5.66
N PHE A 141 -16.42 8.83 6.71
CA PHE A 141 -16.05 10.01 7.50
C PHE A 141 -15.31 9.65 8.80
N THR A 142 -15.42 8.40 9.26
CA THR A 142 -14.90 7.99 10.57
C THR A 142 -13.45 7.57 10.51
N VAL A 143 -13.06 6.81 9.48
CA VAL A 143 -11.72 6.24 9.34
C VAL A 143 -11.14 6.41 7.95
N TRP A 144 -9.83 6.29 7.86
CA TRP A 144 -9.06 6.19 6.62
C TRP A 144 -8.02 5.08 6.75
N GLY A 145 -7.54 4.57 5.63
CA GLY A 145 -6.54 3.52 5.61
C GLY A 145 -5.13 4.10 5.69
N LYS A 146 -4.36 3.72 6.70
CA LYS A 146 -2.94 4.05 6.82
C LYS A 146 -2.10 2.81 6.58
N LEU A 147 -1.15 2.91 5.66
CA LEU A 147 -0.22 1.83 5.36
C LEU A 147 0.82 1.70 6.47
N TYR A 148 1.03 0.48 6.93
CA TYR A 148 2.07 0.09 7.87
C TYR A 148 2.80 -1.15 7.34
N GLN A 149 4.03 -1.36 7.80
CA GLN A 149 4.66 -2.67 7.67
C GLN A 149 3.84 -3.72 8.39
N ALA A 150 3.74 -4.92 7.81
CA ALA A 150 2.90 -5.99 8.33
C ALA A 150 3.24 -6.36 9.78
N ASP A 151 4.52 -6.43 10.12
CA ASP A 151 4.98 -6.73 11.49
C ASP A 151 4.58 -5.65 12.49
N PHE A 152 4.70 -4.38 12.10
CA PHE A 152 4.26 -3.27 12.94
C PHE A 152 2.74 -3.28 13.12
N ALA A 153 1.98 -3.49 12.04
CA ALA A 153 0.52 -3.60 12.09
C ALA A 153 0.06 -4.73 13.04
N LYS A 154 0.75 -5.86 13.01
CA LYS A 154 0.53 -6.98 13.92
C LYS A 154 0.86 -6.59 15.37
N LYS A 155 2.02 -5.96 15.60
CA LYS A 155 2.45 -5.53 16.94
C LYS A 155 1.45 -4.59 17.61
N ILE A 156 0.88 -3.64 16.86
CA ILE A 156 -0.16 -2.74 17.39
C ILE A 156 -1.55 -3.36 17.41
N ASN A 157 -1.70 -4.60 16.91
CA ASN A 157 -2.99 -5.28 16.77
C ASN A 157 -4.02 -4.44 15.99
N GLY A 158 -3.58 -3.83 14.89
CA GLY A 158 -4.36 -2.89 14.10
C GLY A 158 -5.52 -3.57 13.35
N LEU A 159 -6.65 -2.90 13.28
CA LEU A 159 -7.81 -3.36 12.50
C LEU A 159 -7.60 -3.04 11.02
N PRO A 160 -7.57 -4.04 10.11
CA PRO A 160 -7.52 -3.76 8.68
C PRO A 160 -8.69 -2.90 8.23
N ILE A 161 -8.44 -1.90 7.36
CA ILE A 161 -9.48 -0.98 6.89
C ILE A 161 -10.67 -1.69 6.24
N GLY A 162 -10.42 -2.78 5.52
CA GLY A 162 -11.48 -3.58 4.90
C GLY A 162 -12.43 -4.26 5.88
N LEU A 163 -12.07 -4.35 7.16
CA LEU A 163 -12.92 -4.87 8.23
C LEU A 163 -13.55 -3.78 9.09
N ALA A 164 -13.31 -2.50 8.79
CA ALA A 164 -13.79 -1.36 9.57
C ALA A 164 -15.15 -0.84 9.11
N ASN A 165 -15.93 -1.62 8.37
CA ASN A 165 -17.26 -1.22 7.89
C ASN A 165 -18.36 -1.85 8.74
N ASN A 166 -19.29 -1.01 9.22
CA ASN A 166 -20.42 -1.42 10.09
C ASN A 166 -20.00 -2.11 11.39
N VAL A 167 -18.83 -1.77 11.92
CA VAL A 167 -18.39 -2.26 13.22
C VAL A 167 -18.48 -1.16 14.28
N LYS A 168 -18.91 -1.55 15.48
CA LYS A 168 -19.16 -0.64 16.59
C LYS A 168 -17.95 -0.53 17.51
N LEU A 169 -17.62 0.69 17.93
CA LEU A 169 -16.52 0.93 18.86
C LEU A 169 -16.87 0.54 20.31
N LYS A 170 -15.99 -0.16 20.98
CA LYS A 170 -16.08 -0.50 22.40
C LYS A 170 -15.53 0.59 23.32
N ARG A 171 -14.67 1.45 22.80
CA ARG A 171 -14.04 2.58 23.53
C ARG A 171 -13.87 3.80 22.63
N ASN A 172 -13.50 4.92 23.24
CA ASN A 172 -13.14 6.12 22.48
C ASN A 172 -11.80 5.89 21.76
N VAL A 173 -11.69 6.47 20.56
CA VAL A 173 -10.44 6.48 19.78
C VAL A 173 -10.15 7.92 19.39
N GLU A 174 -8.95 8.39 19.67
CA GLU A 174 -8.53 9.76 19.36
C GLU A 174 -8.26 9.92 17.86
N LYS A 175 -8.36 11.15 17.39
CA LYS A 175 -8.00 11.51 16.03
C LYS A 175 -6.56 11.08 15.73
N ASP A 176 -6.32 10.59 14.52
CA ASP A 176 -5.05 10.09 13.98
C ASP A 176 -4.49 8.83 14.69
N ALA A 177 -5.21 8.29 15.67
CA ALA A 177 -4.86 7.02 16.28
C ALA A 177 -5.33 5.83 15.42
N PRO A 178 -4.54 4.73 15.37
CA PRO A 178 -4.97 3.49 14.75
C PRO A 178 -6.12 2.86 15.56
N VAL A 179 -7.11 2.32 14.86
CA VAL A 179 -8.13 1.48 15.46
C VAL A 179 -7.57 0.05 15.57
N CYS A 180 -7.70 -0.54 16.75
CA CYS A 180 -7.24 -1.90 17.01
C CYS A 180 -8.40 -2.89 17.05
N TRP A 181 -8.11 -4.18 16.91
CA TRP A 181 -9.11 -5.24 17.03
C TRP A 181 -9.84 -5.22 18.39
N SER A 182 -9.14 -4.84 19.45
CA SER A 182 -9.73 -4.70 20.79
C SER A 182 -10.73 -3.57 20.91
N ASP A 183 -10.71 -2.61 19.98
CA ASP A 183 -11.53 -1.41 20.02
C ASP A 183 -12.91 -1.60 19.42
N VAL A 184 -13.14 -2.70 18.72
CA VAL A 184 -14.38 -2.94 17.96
C VAL A 184 -15.13 -4.20 18.40
N GLU A 185 -16.45 -4.14 18.22
CA GLU A 185 -17.33 -5.32 18.28
C GLU A 185 -17.37 -5.92 16.88
N ILE A 186 -16.62 -7.00 16.66
CA ILE A 186 -16.56 -7.67 15.38
C ILE A 186 -16.97 -9.13 15.51
N ASP A 187 -17.74 -9.63 14.54
CA ASP A 187 -18.11 -11.04 14.48
C ASP A 187 -16.92 -11.89 14.02
N ILE A 188 -16.36 -12.66 14.93
CA ILE A 188 -15.26 -13.59 14.65
C ILE A 188 -15.64 -14.72 13.69
N ASN A 189 -16.95 -14.97 13.49
CA ASN A 189 -17.44 -15.97 12.55
C ASN A 189 -17.54 -15.44 11.11
N CYS A 190 -17.42 -14.14 10.92
CA CYS A 190 -17.37 -13.53 9.58
C CYS A 190 -16.26 -14.18 8.73
N PRO A 191 -16.57 -14.63 7.51
CA PRO A 191 -15.57 -15.28 6.65
C PRO A 191 -14.33 -14.43 6.40
N ALA A 192 -14.48 -13.11 6.23
CA ALA A 192 -13.35 -12.18 6.02
C ALA A 192 -12.43 -12.13 7.26
N VAL A 193 -13.00 -12.13 8.46
CA VAL A 193 -12.22 -12.20 9.72
C VAL A 193 -11.47 -13.51 9.81
N LYS A 194 -12.13 -14.65 9.54
CA LYS A 194 -11.49 -15.98 9.57
C LYS A 194 -10.35 -16.11 8.56
N ILE A 195 -10.52 -15.54 7.37
CA ILE A 195 -9.45 -15.52 6.35
C ILE A 195 -8.29 -14.66 6.84
N ARG A 196 -8.60 -13.47 7.38
CA ARG A 196 -7.58 -12.57 7.90
C ARG A 196 -6.73 -13.20 9.01
N GLU A 197 -7.34 -13.92 9.95
CA GLU A 197 -6.64 -14.63 11.01
C GLU A 197 -5.69 -15.72 10.50
N LYS A 198 -5.97 -16.29 9.33
CA LYS A 198 -5.11 -17.30 8.70
C LYS A 198 -3.90 -16.74 7.96
N ILE A 199 -3.87 -15.44 7.70
CA ILE A 199 -2.72 -14.82 7.04
C ILE A 199 -1.54 -14.89 8.00
N LYS A 200 -0.54 -15.66 7.63
CA LYS A 200 0.73 -15.76 8.36
C LYS A 200 1.63 -14.64 7.87
N LEU A 201 2.22 -13.95 8.81
CA LEU A 201 3.31 -13.05 8.50
C LEU A 201 4.55 -13.91 8.25
N SER A 202 5.10 -13.77 7.08
CA SER A 202 6.38 -14.40 6.69
C SER A 202 7.54 -13.71 7.38
#